data_d49e9c28ff3038c4b9ef1227eea8ee94
#
_entry.id   d49e9c28ff3038c4b9ef1227eea8ee94
#
_cell.length_a   1.000
_cell.length_b   1.000
_cell.length_c   1.000
_cell.angle_alpha   90.00
_cell.angle_beta   90.00
_cell.angle_gamma   90.00
#
_symmetry.space_group_name_H-M   'P 1'
#
loop_
_entity.id
_entity.type
_entity.pdbx_description
1 polymer ?
#
loop_
_entity_poly.entity_id
_entity_poly.type
_entity_poly.pdbx_seq_one_letter_code
_entity_poly.pdbx_strand_id
1 'polypeptide(L)'
;MTQVTGLLGDLTTVKHARNGRLASWDQRGKNQDYWEIPAGESISLGEIEGPGCITHIWMTSSCRRVVAPSILNPEQNASAAPVMEIHPALGVIWDDYDPYYYRKALIKITWDDQDMPSVLVPFGDFFCIGNSFPGNFSSLPFNVSLKPEEAGRYGAPCSVSCYFPMPFNKKAKIEIVNENELPFILYFNIDYEMYSEPLPEETAYFHASWHRENPCDGWGPDLQVNSPEVNNVSNLSGEGNYTVLDVEGRGHYVGCNLTVKHFQGSWWGEGNDMFFIDGEETPSLNGTGTEDYFNHAWGMQRNAYPFFGTIVHEGDTDGFQVSYRWHICDPVRFEKSLKVTIEHGHANHLADDWSSTAYWYQVLPTVTPLRIASVEDRLPVVPVLPARERPQVDLSEEQRAARDAYETRWEEYKPRREAQFRIKEDKARRESVLNTAFAAQLRKAYTEQVEMMQEGRPADE
;
A
#
# COMPACT_ATOMS: atom_id res chain seq x y z
N MET A 1 6.76 29.96 29.40
CA MET A 1 5.78 28.90 29.66
C MET A 1 6.44 27.57 29.31
N THR A 2 6.45 26.60 30.22
CA THR A 2 6.99 25.26 29.93
C THR A 2 5.96 24.54 29.07
N GLN A 3 6.26 24.38 27.78
CA GLN A 3 5.38 23.67 26.84
C GLN A 3 5.58 22.18 27.04
N VAL A 4 4.50 21.42 27.23
CA VAL A 4 4.54 19.96 27.22
C VAL A 4 4.81 19.53 25.79
N THR A 5 5.92 18.82 25.57
CA THR A 5 6.34 18.36 24.24
C THR A 5 6.15 16.85 24.10
N GLY A 6 5.94 16.39 22.87
CA GLY A 6 5.76 14.99 22.52
C GLY A 6 4.48 14.73 21.74
N LEU A 7 4.31 13.52 21.24
CA LEU A 7 3.19 13.14 20.37
C LEU A 7 1.79 13.45 20.94
N LEU A 8 1.63 13.35 22.27
CA LEU A 8 0.39 13.67 22.98
C LEU A 8 0.41 15.04 23.67
N GLY A 9 1.50 15.81 23.52
CA GLY A 9 1.69 17.11 24.20
C GLY A 9 0.62 18.13 23.85
N ASP A 10 0.19 18.15 22.60
CA ASP A 10 -0.84 19.06 22.11
C ASP A 10 -2.21 18.86 22.77
N LEU A 11 -2.49 17.68 23.32
CA LEU A 11 -3.75 17.39 24.01
C LEU A 11 -3.90 18.18 25.33
N THR A 12 -2.82 18.71 25.88
CA THR A 12 -2.82 19.49 27.12
C THR A 12 -3.13 20.96 26.90
N THR A 13 -3.24 21.40 25.63
CA THR A 13 -3.50 22.78 25.26
C THR A 13 -4.80 22.87 24.47
N VAL A 14 -5.74 23.70 24.93
CA VAL A 14 -6.98 23.94 24.20
C VAL A 14 -6.69 24.75 22.94
N LYS A 15 -6.96 24.17 21.78
CA LYS A 15 -6.86 24.84 20.48
C LYS A 15 -8.11 25.68 20.21
N HIS A 16 -7.92 26.87 19.62
CA HIS A 16 -9.01 27.66 19.08
C HIS A 16 -9.41 27.12 17.69
N ALA A 17 -10.07 25.97 17.68
CA ALA A 17 -10.51 25.29 16.48
C ALA A 17 -11.92 24.73 16.69
N ARG A 18 -12.65 24.58 15.58
CA ARG A 18 -13.95 23.89 15.56
C ARG A 18 -13.79 22.56 14.86
N ASN A 19 -14.23 21.47 15.48
CA ASN A 19 -14.25 20.18 14.85
C ASN A 19 -15.38 20.03 13.85
N GLY A 20 -15.12 19.35 12.74
CA GLY A 20 -16.10 18.93 11.74
C GLY A 20 -15.85 17.49 11.32
N ARG A 21 -16.85 16.91 10.66
CA ARG A 21 -16.78 15.56 10.08
C ARG A 21 -17.58 15.48 8.80
N LEU A 22 -16.96 14.95 7.73
CA LEU A 22 -17.69 14.38 6.61
C LEU A 22 -17.87 12.88 6.90
N ALA A 23 -19.06 12.37 6.69
CA ALA A 23 -19.34 10.96 6.94
C ALA A 23 -20.48 10.43 6.06
N SER A 24 -20.48 9.13 5.85
CA SER A 24 -21.50 8.45 5.04
C SER A 24 -22.80 8.14 5.78
N TRP A 25 -23.00 8.63 7.01
CA TRP A 25 -24.17 8.35 7.84
C TRP A 25 -25.51 8.69 7.17
N ASP A 26 -26.54 7.91 7.45
CA ASP A 26 -27.88 8.11 6.89
C ASP A 26 -28.54 9.39 7.44
N GLN A 27 -28.63 10.43 6.60
CA GLN A 27 -29.19 11.74 6.95
C GLN A 27 -30.66 11.68 7.44
N ARG A 28 -31.35 10.56 7.24
CA ARG A 28 -32.70 10.31 7.76
C ARG A 28 -32.72 9.77 9.19
N GLY A 29 -31.53 9.57 9.81
CA GLY A 29 -31.37 8.96 11.13
C GLY A 29 -31.71 7.48 11.18
N LYS A 30 -31.68 6.80 10.03
CA LYS A 30 -31.81 5.36 9.89
C LYS A 30 -30.40 4.72 9.91
N ASN A 31 -30.22 3.51 9.40
CA ASN A 31 -28.96 2.77 9.46
C ASN A 31 -28.47 2.35 8.06
N GLN A 32 -28.77 3.15 7.03
CA GLN A 32 -28.21 2.96 5.68
C GLN A 32 -26.98 3.88 5.50
N ASP A 33 -25.92 3.60 6.25
CA ASP A 33 -24.77 4.48 6.46
C ASP A 33 -23.67 4.30 5.41
N TYR A 34 -23.98 3.81 4.24
CA TYR A 34 -23.03 3.65 3.14
C TYR A 34 -23.42 4.49 1.94
N TRP A 35 -22.42 4.82 1.14
CA TRP A 35 -22.61 5.40 -0.17
C TRP A 35 -22.28 4.37 -1.24
N GLU A 36 -23.15 4.29 -2.26
CA GLU A 36 -22.95 3.46 -3.43
C GLU A 36 -22.45 4.33 -4.58
N ILE A 37 -21.26 4.04 -5.08
CA ILE A 37 -20.67 4.73 -6.22
C ILE A 37 -20.84 3.80 -7.42
N PRO A 38 -21.67 4.17 -8.42
CA PRO A 38 -21.90 3.33 -9.59
C PRO A 38 -20.61 3.03 -10.35
N ALA A 39 -20.63 1.94 -11.12
CA ALA A 39 -19.52 1.54 -11.99
C ALA A 39 -19.17 2.66 -12.99
N GLY A 40 -17.89 3.00 -13.09
CA GLY A 40 -17.36 4.03 -14.00
C GLY A 40 -17.64 5.48 -13.58
N GLU A 41 -18.20 5.73 -12.38
CA GLU A 41 -18.53 7.07 -11.90
C GLU A 41 -17.55 7.59 -10.84
N SER A 42 -17.57 8.92 -10.68
CA SER A 42 -16.83 9.63 -9.63
C SER A 42 -17.81 10.36 -8.72
N ILE A 43 -17.50 10.38 -7.42
CA ILE A 43 -18.31 11.11 -6.44
C ILE A 43 -17.40 11.97 -5.55
N SER A 44 -17.87 13.18 -5.23
CA SER A 44 -17.26 13.99 -4.17
C SER A 44 -17.79 13.51 -2.82
N LEU A 45 -16.91 13.12 -1.92
CA LEU A 45 -17.26 12.80 -0.53
C LEU A 45 -17.59 14.08 0.25
N GLY A 46 -17.09 15.22 -0.21
CA GLY A 46 -17.37 16.55 0.29
C GLY A 46 -16.31 17.57 -0.06
N GLU A 47 -16.71 18.83 0.11
CA GLU A 47 -15.83 19.98 0.07
C GLU A 47 -15.85 20.65 1.45
N ILE A 48 -14.69 20.88 2.01
CA ILE A 48 -14.54 21.53 3.32
C ILE A 48 -13.97 22.92 3.06
N GLU A 49 -14.74 23.94 3.36
CA GLU A 49 -14.27 25.33 3.30
C GLU A 49 -13.27 25.58 4.44
N GLY A 50 -12.14 26.25 4.12
CA GLY A 50 -11.05 26.47 5.06
C GLY A 50 -11.03 27.86 5.69
N PRO A 51 -9.99 28.19 6.47
CA PRO A 51 -8.81 27.38 6.72
C PRO A 51 -9.05 26.21 7.68
N GLY A 52 -8.32 25.13 7.49
CA GLY A 52 -8.49 23.94 8.31
C GLY A 52 -7.42 22.87 8.11
N CYS A 53 -7.64 21.72 8.71
CA CYS A 53 -6.77 20.55 8.58
C CYS A 53 -7.61 19.27 8.73
N ILE A 54 -7.53 18.35 7.76
CA ILE A 54 -8.02 16.97 7.95
C ILE A 54 -7.05 16.30 8.91
N THR A 55 -7.59 15.71 9.97
CA THR A 55 -6.79 15.10 11.04
C THR A 55 -6.90 13.58 11.08
N HIS A 56 -7.96 13.03 10.48
CA HIS A 56 -8.18 11.60 10.42
C HIS A 56 -9.10 11.24 9.26
N ILE A 57 -8.75 10.18 8.56
CA ILE A 57 -9.61 9.53 7.56
C ILE A 57 -9.78 8.06 7.99
N TRP A 58 -11.02 7.63 8.17
CA TRP A 58 -11.38 6.23 8.33
C TRP A 58 -12.32 5.81 7.22
N MET A 59 -12.06 4.65 6.61
CA MET A 59 -12.90 4.11 5.56
C MET A 59 -13.00 2.59 5.65
N THR A 60 -14.09 2.04 5.12
CA THR A 60 -14.20 0.63 4.75
C THR A 60 -15.03 0.51 3.48
N SER A 61 -14.68 -0.46 2.64
CA SER A 61 -15.26 -0.57 1.31
C SER A 61 -15.44 -2.02 0.87
N SER A 62 -16.27 -2.20 -0.14
CA SER A 62 -16.39 -3.45 -0.88
C SER A 62 -16.85 -3.17 -2.31
N CYS A 63 -16.61 -4.11 -3.21
CA CYS A 63 -17.06 -4.04 -4.59
C CYS A 63 -17.78 -5.33 -4.93
N ARG A 64 -19.11 -5.32 -4.82
CA ARG A 64 -19.95 -6.51 -4.95
C ARG A 64 -21.33 -6.13 -5.49
N ARG A 65 -22.02 -7.10 -6.07
CA ARG A 65 -23.44 -6.99 -6.45
C ARG A 65 -24.24 -8.04 -5.71
N VAL A 66 -25.35 -7.63 -5.11
CA VAL A 66 -26.34 -8.53 -4.51
C VAL A 66 -27.33 -8.98 -5.59
N VAL A 67 -27.53 -10.28 -5.74
CA VAL A 67 -28.44 -10.86 -6.74
C VAL A 67 -29.75 -11.37 -6.17
N ALA A 68 -29.81 -11.61 -4.88
CA ALA A 68 -31.02 -12.10 -4.24
C ALA A 68 -31.49 -11.16 -3.12
N PRO A 69 -32.80 -11.00 -2.94
CA PRO A 69 -33.35 -10.16 -1.90
C PRO A 69 -33.03 -10.69 -0.50
N SER A 70 -32.69 -9.77 0.41
CA SER A 70 -32.64 -10.09 1.83
C SER A 70 -34.05 -10.24 2.41
N ILE A 71 -34.28 -11.32 3.12
CA ILE A 71 -35.53 -11.52 3.83
C ILE A 71 -35.72 -10.57 5.02
N LEU A 72 -34.60 -9.98 5.51
CA LEU A 72 -34.63 -9.04 6.65
C LEU A 72 -34.87 -7.60 6.26
N ASN A 73 -34.53 -7.20 5.06
CA ASN A 73 -34.66 -5.81 4.61
C ASN A 73 -34.93 -5.73 3.11
N PRO A 74 -36.19 -6.04 2.67
CA PRO A 74 -36.54 -6.06 1.25
C PRO A 74 -36.36 -4.70 0.55
N GLU A 75 -36.43 -3.58 1.27
CA GLU A 75 -36.25 -2.25 0.70
C GLU A 75 -34.76 -1.91 0.43
N GLN A 76 -33.86 -2.55 1.11
CA GLN A 76 -32.41 -2.39 0.89
C GLN A 76 -31.86 -3.29 -0.22
N ASN A 77 -32.66 -4.20 -0.73
CA ASN A 77 -32.22 -5.17 -1.74
C ASN A 77 -32.03 -4.59 -3.12
N ALA A 78 -32.49 -3.38 -3.37
CA ALA A 78 -32.22 -2.69 -4.62
C ALA A 78 -30.80 -2.11 -4.70
N SER A 79 -30.17 -1.91 -3.56
CA SER A 79 -28.78 -1.50 -3.49
C SER A 79 -27.92 -2.74 -3.24
N ALA A 80 -26.86 -2.88 -3.96
CA ALA A 80 -25.88 -3.94 -3.81
C ALA A 80 -25.12 -3.89 -2.47
N ALA A 81 -25.74 -3.34 -1.44
CA ALA A 81 -25.10 -3.19 -0.16
C ALA A 81 -24.77 -4.51 0.47
N PRO A 82 -23.51 -4.78 0.66
CA PRO A 82 -23.05 -5.86 1.49
C PRO A 82 -23.19 -5.47 2.95
N VAL A 83 -24.37 -5.48 3.46
CA VAL A 83 -24.51 -5.54 4.89
C VAL A 83 -24.16 -6.96 5.31
N MET A 84 -22.88 -7.18 5.48
CA MET A 84 -22.27 -8.44 5.90
C MET A 84 -22.33 -9.56 4.85
N GLU A 85 -21.34 -10.39 4.80
CA GLU A 85 -21.49 -11.80 4.45
C GLU A 85 -22.50 -12.40 5.42
N ILE A 86 -23.74 -12.02 5.22
CA ILE A 86 -24.78 -12.41 6.11
C ILE A 86 -24.99 -13.85 5.82
N HIS A 87 -24.61 -14.58 6.82
CA HIS A 87 -25.18 -15.81 7.19
C HIS A 87 -26.13 -16.35 6.12
N PRO A 88 -25.87 -17.51 5.53
CA PRO A 88 -26.74 -18.13 4.55
C PRO A 88 -28.22 -18.14 4.99
N ALA A 89 -28.51 -18.12 6.29
CA ALA A 89 -29.83 -18.03 6.86
C ALA A 89 -30.56 -16.72 6.58
N LEU A 90 -29.90 -15.63 6.16
CA LEU A 90 -30.52 -14.35 5.87
C LEU A 90 -30.84 -14.14 4.39
N GLY A 91 -30.54 -15.13 3.53
CA GLY A 91 -30.99 -15.18 2.15
C GLY A 91 -30.38 -14.13 1.21
N VAL A 92 -29.20 -13.56 1.56
CA VAL A 92 -28.45 -12.70 0.66
C VAL A 92 -27.47 -13.54 -0.13
N ILE A 93 -27.57 -13.51 -1.43
CA ILE A 93 -26.66 -14.17 -2.35
C ILE A 93 -25.89 -13.10 -3.10
N TRP A 94 -24.55 -13.20 -3.05
CA TRP A 94 -23.63 -12.35 -3.81
C TRP A 94 -23.41 -13.01 -5.17
N ASP A 95 -23.62 -12.25 -6.24
CA ASP A 95 -23.39 -12.71 -7.60
C ASP A 95 -21.94 -12.51 -8.01
N ASP A 96 -21.51 -11.28 -7.84
CA ASP A 96 -20.23 -10.81 -8.31
C ASP A 96 -19.38 -10.21 -7.20
N TYR A 97 -18.09 -10.44 -7.29
CA TYR A 97 -17.10 -9.88 -6.41
C TYR A 97 -15.83 -9.59 -7.21
N ASP A 98 -15.34 -8.36 -7.17
CA ASP A 98 -14.08 -7.99 -7.81
C ASP A 98 -12.92 -8.07 -6.81
N PRO A 99 -12.00 -9.05 -6.94
CA PRO A 99 -10.88 -9.22 -6.01
C PRO A 99 -9.82 -8.11 -6.14
N TYR A 100 -9.85 -7.34 -7.24
CA TYR A 100 -8.85 -6.29 -7.51
C TYR A 100 -9.39 -4.89 -7.39
N TYR A 101 -10.57 -4.74 -6.80
CA TYR A 101 -11.29 -3.47 -6.75
C TYR A 101 -10.52 -2.34 -6.07
N TYR A 102 -9.64 -2.64 -5.14
CA TYR A 102 -8.79 -1.64 -4.47
C TYR A 102 -7.87 -0.89 -5.45
N ARG A 103 -7.44 -1.54 -6.53
CA ARG A 103 -6.63 -0.92 -7.58
C ARG A 103 -7.45 -0.29 -8.70
N LYS A 104 -8.72 -0.60 -8.81
CA LYS A 104 -9.64 -0.03 -9.78
C LYS A 104 -10.39 1.20 -9.24
N ALA A 105 -10.40 1.43 -7.94
CA ALA A 105 -10.88 2.67 -7.34
C ALA A 105 -9.72 3.62 -7.05
N LEU A 106 -9.95 4.93 -7.20
CA LEU A 106 -8.95 5.97 -6.90
C LEU A 106 -9.45 6.87 -5.79
N ILE A 107 -8.53 7.28 -4.90
CA ILE A 107 -8.70 8.44 -4.03
C ILE A 107 -8.03 9.64 -4.68
N LYS A 108 -8.76 10.75 -4.74
CA LYS A 108 -8.31 12.02 -5.31
C LYS A 108 -8.58 13.15 -4.34
N ILE A 109 -7.57 13.96 -4.05
CA ILE A 109 -7.73 15.13 -3.18
C ILE A 109 -7.13 16.35 -3.87
N THR A 110 -7.87 17.46 -3.83
CA THR A 110 -7.46 18.74 -4.41
C THR A 110 -7.54 19.80 -3.31
N TRP A 111 -6.47 20.57 -3.16
CA TRP A 111 -6.35 21.64 -2.18
C TRP A 111 -6.61 23.01 -2.79
N ASP A 112 -7.33 23.82 -2.05
CA ASP A 112 -7.57 25.23 -2.35
C ASP A 112 -8.12 25.42 -3.77
N ASP A 113 -7.56 26.36 -4.53
CA ASP A 113 -7.99 26.66 -5.91
C ASP A 113 -7.10 25.98 -6.97
N GLN A 114 -6.46 24.86 -6.61
CA GLN A 114 -5.62 24.14 -7.58
C GLN A 114 -6.48 23.42 -8.62
N ASP A 115 -6.08 23.51 -9.89
CA ASP A 115 -6.73 22.77 -11.00
C ASP A 115 -6.33 21.28 -11.00
N MET A 116 -5.14 20.98 -10.48
CA MET A 116 -4.59 19.62 -10.42
C MET A 116 -4.75 19.02 -9.02
N PRO A 117 -5.04 17.72 -8.91
CA PRO A 117 -5.05 17.04 -7.63
C PRO A 117 -3.64 16.95 -7.05
N SER A 118 -3.54 17.06 -5.72
CA SER A 118 -2.32 16.80 -4.97
C SER A 118 -2.24 15.34 -4.46
N VAL A 119 -3.35 14.64 -4.47
CA VAL A 119 -3.42 13.18 -4.20
C VAL A 119 -4.15 12.52 -5.36
N LEU A 120 -3.51 11.53 -5.98
CA LEU A 120 -4.11 10.69 -7.02
C LEU A 120 -3.47 9.29 -6.96
N VAL A 121 -4.15 8.38 -6.27
CA VAL A 121 -3.60 7.07 -5.89
C VAL A 121 -4.70 6.01 -5.95
N PRO A 122 -4.42 4.75 -6.35
CA PRO A 122 -5.37 3.67 -6.16
C PRO A 122 -5.78 3.56 -4.69
N PHE A 123 -7.06 3.36 -4.44
CA PHE A 123 -7.63 3.43 -3.10
C PHE A 123 -6.89 2.52 -2.10
N GLY A 124 -6.61 1.28 -2.49
CA GLY A 124 -5.88 0.36 -1.61
C GLY A 124 -4.44 0.77 -1.37
N ASP A 125 -3.73 1.14 -2.43
CA ASP A 125 -2.31 1.51 -2.35
C ASP A 125 -2.10 2.79 -1.52
N PHE A 126 -3.10 3.69 -1.46
CA PHE A 126 -3.07 4.84 -0.54
C PHE A 126 -3.00 4.41 0.92
N PHE A 127 -3.58 3.29 1.28
CA PHE A 127 -3.57 2.74 2.64
C PHE A 127 -2.62 1.54 2.81
N CYS A 128 -1.60 1.42 1.97
CA CYS A 128 -0.62 0.33 1.97
C CYS A 128 -1.23 -1.06 1.67
N ILE A 129 -2.34 -1.13 0.95
CA ILE A 129 -2.92 -2.37 0.43
C ILE A 129 -2.37 -2.60 -0.98
N GLY A 130 -1.13 -3.06 -1.08
CA GLY A 130 -0.51 -3.37 -2.36
C GLY A 130 -1.20 -4.52 -3.07
N ASN A 131 -1.30 -4.45 -4.40
CA ASN A 131 -1.90 -5.49 -5.25
C ASN A 131 -3.33 -5.90 -4.85
N SER A 132 -4.12 -5.03 -4.23
CA SER A 132 -5.45 -5.38 -3.68
C SER A 132 -5.42 -6.50 -2.63
N PHE A 133 -4.29 -6.68 -1.95
CA PHE A 133 -4.09 -7.75 -0.97
C PHE A 133 -3.89 -7.16 0.44
N PRO A 134 -4.95 -7.00 1.23
CA PRO A 134 -4.87 -6.38 2.54
C PRO A 134 -4.18 -7.28 3.57
N GLY A 135 -3.39 -6.66 4.44
CA GLY A 135 -2.79 -7.27 5.61
C GLY A 135 -3.03 -6.43 6.85
N ASN A 136 -3.22 -7.06 8.00
CA ASN A 136 -3.29 -6.35 9.28
C ASN A 136 -1.98 -5.67 9.59
N PHE A 137 -2.01 -4.38 9.84
CA PHE A 137 -0.86 -3.65 10.37
C PHE A 137 -1.28 -2.36 11.09
N SER A 138 -0.37 -1.85 11.90
CA SER A 138 -0.49 -0.55 12.56
C SER A 138 0.85 0.16 12.48
N SER A 139 0.84 1.34 11.90
CA SER A 139 1.96 2.29 11.91
C SER A 139 1.50 3.62 12.51
N LEU A 140 2.39 4.60 12.61
CA LEU A 140 1.99 5.92 13.12
C LEU A 140 0.95 6.58 12.22
N PRO A 141 1.16 6.71 10.86
CA PRO A 141 0.20 7.40 10.02
C PRO A 141 -0.90 6.51 9.43
N PHE A 142 -0.72 5.20 9.30
CA PHE A 142 -1.68 4.31 8.67
C PHE A 142 -1.97 3.05 9.47
N ASN A 143 -3.23 2.62 9.44
CA ASN A 143 -3.66 1.35 10.02
C ASN A 143 -4.62 0.63 9.07
N VAL A 144 -4.48 -0.69 8.99
CA VAL A 144 -5.44 -1.58 8.33
C VAL A 144 -5.87 -2.66 9.31
N SER A 145 -7.18 -2.84 9.47
CA SER A 145 -7.75 -3.88 10.31
C SER A 145 -8.64 -4.80 9.49
N LEU A 146 -8.30 -6.07 9.50
CA LEU A 146 -8.86 -7.15 8.72
C LEU A 146 -9.26 -8.29 9.65
N LYS A 147 -10.41 -8.91 9.40
CA LYS A 147 -10.81 -10.11 10.14
C LYS A 147 -9.86 -11.27 9.83
N PRO A 148 -9.53 -12.14 10.81
CA PRO A 148 -8.63 -13.27 10.60
C PRO A 148 -9.06 -14.21 9.45
N GLU A 149 -10.36 -14.44 9.29
CA GLU A 149 -10.93 -15.28 8.22
C GLU A 149 -10.81 -14.68 6.82
N GLU A 150 -10.54 -13.37 6.73
CA GLU A 150 -10.32 -12.64 5.48
C GLU A 150 -8.84 -12.58 5.07
N ALA A 151 -7.94 -12.95 5.97
CA ALA A 151 -6.51 -12.90 5.70
C ALA A 151 -6.12 -13.83 4.52
N GLY A 152 -5.22 -13.34 3.67
CA GLY A 152 -4.73 -14.11 2.52
C GLY A 152 -5.67 -14.07 1.30
N ARG A 153 -6.64 -13.17 1.25
CA ARG A 153 -7.58 -13.04 0.15
C ARG A 153 -7.48 -11.68 -0.55
N TYR A 154 -7.37 -11.68 -1.86
CA TYR A 154 -7.45 -10.46 -2.67
C TYR A 154 -8.80 -9.76 -2.50
N GLY A 155 -8.78 -8.44 -2.40
CA GLY A 155 -9.99 -7.62 -2.25
C GLY A 155 -10.77 -7.90 -0.97
N ALA A 156 -10.18 -8.53 0.05
CA ALA A 156 -10.86 -8.76 1.31
C ALA A 156 -11.27 -7.43 1.96
N PRO A 157 -12.51 -7.30 2.43
CA PRO A 157 -12.96 -6.08 3.07
C PRO A 157 -12.22 -5.86 4.39
N CYS A 158 -11.74 -4.64 4.59
CA CYS A 158 -11.02 -4.24 5.78
C CYS A 158 -11.36 -2.78 6.14
N SER A 159 -11.05 -2.38 7.37
CA SER A 159 -11.05 -0.97 7.71
C SER A 159 -9.66 -0.38 7.51
N VAL A 160 -9.62 0.86 7.03
CA VAL A 160 -8.40 1.61 6.77
C VAL A 160 -8.44 2.95 7.49
N SER A 161 -7.31 3.43 7.97
CA SER A 161 -7.19 4.74 8.60
C SER A 161 -5.93 5.46 8.15
N CYS A 162 -6.02 6.80 8.03
CA CYS A 162 -4.90 7.70 7.80
C CYS A 162 -4.92 8.82 8.83
N TYR A 163 -3.78 9.08 9.45
CA TYR A 163 -3.57 10.14 10.46
C TYR A 163 -2.56 11.20 10.01
N PHE A 164 -2.11 11.19 8.77
CA PHE A 164 -1.34 12.30 8.23
C PHE A 164 -2.17 13.58 8.31
N PRO A 165 -1.68 14.66 8.94
CA PRO A 165 -2.39 15.94 8.94
C PRO A 165 -2.40 16.53 7.53
N MET A 166 -3.57 16.97 7.06
CA MET A 166 -3.73 17.52 5.72
C MET A 166 -4.27 18.95 5.80
N PRO A 167 -3.40 19.96 5.95
CA PRO A 167 -3.79 21.36 6.05
C PRO A 167 -4.28 21.91 4.72
N PHE A 168 -5.19 22.90 4.79
CA PHE A 168 -5.69 23.66 3.64
C PHE A 168 -6.11 25.07 4.08
N ASN A 169 -5.95 26.08 3.21
CA ASN A 169 -6.29 27.46 3.53
C ASN A 169 -7.67 27.88 3.02
N LYS A 170 -8.08 27.39 1.86
CA LYS A 170 -9.36 27.77 1.26
C LYS A 170 -10.33 26.61 1.22
N LYS A 171 -9.89 25.47 0.67
CA LYS A 171 -10.78 24.34 0.44
C LYS A 171 -10.05 23.00 0.41
N ALA A 172 -10.66 21.98 0.97
CA ALA A 172 -10.28 20.58 0.73
C ALA A 172 -11.42 19.87 -0.03
N LYS A 173 -11.14 19.32 -1.22
CA LYS A 173 -12.08 18.51 -2.00
C LYS A 173 -11.58 17.07 -2.03
N ILE A 174 -12.42 16.13 -1.57
CA ILE A 174 -12.10 14.70 -1.52
C ILE A 174 -13.05 13.96 -2.45
N GLU A 175 -12.49 13.17 -3.37
CA GLU A 175 -13.25 12.44 -4.38
C GLU A 175 -12.83 10.97 -4.41
N ILE A 176 -13.79 10.09 -4.70
CA ILE A 176 -13.54 8.68 -5.07
C ILE A 176 -13.95 8.50 -6.52
N VAL A 177 -13.06 7.92 -7.31
CA VAL A 177 -13.33 7.51 -8.69
C VAL A 177 -13.48 6.00 -8.71
N ASN A 178 -14.62 5.50 -9.15
CA ASN A 178 -14.88 4.07 -9.28
C ASN A 178 -14.69 3.63 -10.73
N GLU A 179 -13.56 3.09 -11.07
CA GLU A 179 -13.27 2.51 -12.39
C GLU A 179 -13.53 0.98 -12.43
N ASN A 180 -14.22 0.45 -11.40
CA ASN A 180 -14.68 -0.93 -11.40
C ASN A 180 -15.91 -1.11 -12.30
N GLU A 181 -16.15 -2.35 -12.73
CA GLU A 181 -17.37 -2.76 -13.44
C GLU A 181 -18.57 -2.99 -12.52
N LEU A 182 -18.32 -2.99 -11.21
CA LEU A 182 -19.32 -3.18 -10.15
C LEU A 182 -19.45 -1.92 -9.29
N PRO A 183 -20.56 -1.73 -8.60
CA PRO A 183 -20.71 -0.65 -7.63
C PRO A 183 -19.66 -0.73 -6.52
N PHE A 184 -19.07 0.41 -6.18
CA PHE A 184 -18.14 0.55 -5.06
C PHE A 184 -18.90 1.09 -3.85
N ILE A 185 -18.98 0.28 -2.81
CA ILE A 185 -19.65 0.60 -1.56
C ILE A 185 -18.66 1.17 -0.59
N LEU A 186 -18.97 2.31 0.00
CA LEU A 186 -18.07 3.03 0.88
C LEU A 186 -18.77 3.50 2.15
N TYR A 187 -18.18 3.16 3.29
CA TYR A 187 -18.43 3.81 4.58
C TYR A 187 -17.22 4.68 4.91
N PHE A 188 -17.44 5.88 5.39
CA PHE A 188 -16.33 6.78 5.73
C PHE A 188 -16.65 7.75 6.86
N ASN A 189 -15.60 8.14 7.57
CA ASN A 189 -15.52 9.29 8.45
C ASN A 189 -14.23 10.04 8.13
N ILE A 190 -14.33 11.33 7.83
CA ILE A 190 -13.21 12.25 7.62
C ILE A 190 -13.35 13.35 8.66
N ASP A 191 -12.49 13.31 9.67
CA ASP A 191 -12.45 14.26 10.76
C ASP A 191 -11.52 15.42 10.43
N TYR A 192 -11.91 16.64 10.74
CA TYR A 192 -11.13 17.84 10.47
C TYR A 192 -11.30 18.92 11.54
N GLU A 193 -10.32 19.79 11.62
CA GLU A 193 -10.35 21.03 12.38
C GLU A 193 -10.54 22.22 11.44
N MET A 194 -11.34 23.21 11.87
CA MET A 194 -11.53 24.51 11.21
C MET A 194 -10.87 25.58 12.06
N TYR A 195 -10.10 26.46 11.45
CA TYR A 195 -9.41 27.53 12.12
C TYR A 195 -10.07 28.89 11.85
N SER A 196 -9.85 29.86 12.75
CA SER A 196 -10.34 31.25 12.58
C SER A 196 -9.39 32.12 11.76
N GLU A 197 -8.13 31.71 11.68
CA GLU A 197 -7.07 32.47 11.01
C GLU A 197 -6.45 31.62 9.90
N PRO A 198 -6.01 32.22 8.80
CA PRO A 198 -5.28 31.52 7.75
C PRO A 198 -4.04 30.83 8.29
N LEU A 199 -3.70 29.70 7.68
CA LEU A 199 -2.43 29.03 7.94
C LEU A 199 -1.26 29.87 7.39
N PRO A 200 -0.06 29.75 7.97
CA PRO A 200 1.13 30.44 7.47
C PRO A 200 1.39 30.18 5.97
N GLU A 201 1.97 31.16 5.29
CA GLU A 201 2.32 31.06 3.86
C GLU A 201 3.26 29.86 3.58
N GLU A 202 4.13 29.53 4.54
CA GLU A 202 5.06 28.40 4.48
C GLU A 202 4.41 27.04 4.74
N THR A 203 3.08 26.97 4.88
CA THR A 203 2.38 25.71 5.12
C THR A 203 2.55 24.78 3.93
N ALA A 204 3.09 23.60 4.18
CA ALA A 204 3.20 22.54 3.19
C ALA A 204 1.94 21.64 3.21
N TYR A 205 1.40 21.39 2.06
CA TYR A 205 0.20 20.61 1.84
C TYR A 205 0.54 19.17 1.57
N PHE A 206 -0.31 18.23 2.01
CA PHE A 206 -0.11 16.82 1.82
C PHE A 206 -0.30 16.41 0.36
N HIS A 207 0.60 15.58 -0.14
CA HIS A 207 0.59 15.03 -1.49
C HIS A 207 0.79 13.52 -1.44
N ALA A 208 0.24 12.82 -2.42
CA ALA A 208 0.52 11.39 -2.65
C ALA A 208 0.38 11.04 -4.13
N SER A 209 1.33 10.24 -4.63
CA SER A 209 1.32 9.73 -6.01
C SER A 209 1.65 8.25 -6.04
N TRP A 210 1.16 7.57 -7.06
CA TRP A 210 1.41 6.16 -7.31
C TRP A 210 2.14 5.95 -8.61
N HIS A 211 3.12 5.06 -8.59
CA HIS A 211 3.89 4.65 -9.76
C HIS A 211 4.00 3.13 -9.82
N ARG A 212 4.19 2.58 -11.03
CA ARG A 212 4.43 1.16 -11.27
C ARG A 212 5.28 0.94 -12.49
N GLU A 213 6.20 -0.01 -12.38
CA GLU A 213 6.94 -0.61 -13.48
C GLU A 213 6.69 -2.12 -13.46
N ASN A 214 6.24 -2.69 -14.57
CA ASN A 214 5.87 -4.10 -14.64
C ASN A 214 6.13 -4.70 -16.04
N PRO A 215 7.24 -5.42 -16.19
CA PRO A 215 8.37 -5.49 -15.25
C PRO A 215 9.24 -4.23 -15.30
N CYS A 216 10.07 -4.02 -14.29
CA CYS A 216 11.21 -3.12 -14.39
C CYS A 216 12.18 -3.63 -15.47
N ASP A 217 12.94 -2.72 -16.08
CA ASP A 217 13.95 -3.05 -17.09
C ASP A 217 15.18 -3.69 -16.46
N GLY A 218 15.33 -5.01 -16.55
CA GLY A 218 16.48 -5.76 -16.03
C GLY A 218 17.46 -6.21 -17.11
N TRP A 219 18.54 -6.87 -16.70
CA TRP A 219 19.60 -7.29 -17.64
C TRP A 219 19.22 -8.54 -18.46
N GLY A 220 18.24 -9.30 -18.02
CA GLY A 220 17.73 -10.46 -18.72
C GLY A 220 16.88 -11.36 -17.83
N PRO A 221 16.08 -12.28 -18.43
CA PRO A 221 15.09 -13.04 -17.69
C PRO A 221 15.65 -14.07 -16.72
N ASP A 222 16.89 -14.53 -16.95
CA ASP A 222 17.50 -15.64 -16.22
C ASP A 222 18.46 -15.23 -15.11
N LEU A 223 18.66 -13.94 -14.89
CA LEU A 223 19.51 -13.41 -13.83
C LEU A 223 18.80 -13.54 -12.47
N GLN A 224 19.23 -14.47 -11.66
CA GLN A 224 18.52 -14.88 -10.45
C GLN A 224 19.31 -14.69 -9.15
N VAL A 225 20.55 -14.24 -9.18
CA VAL A 225 21.41 -14.16 -7.99
C VAL A 225 22.30 -12.94 -8.03
N ASN A 226 22.50 -12.31 -6.88
CA ASN A 226 23.59 -11.37 -6.67
C ASN A 226 24.93 -12.12 -6.71
N SER A 227 25.70 -11.89 -7.75
CA SER A 227 27.03 -12.45 -7.91
C SER A 227 28.10 -11.35 -7.71
N PRO A 228 29.37 -11.71 -7.46
CA PRO A 228 30.42 -10.70 -7.42
C PRO A 228 30.53 -9.86 -8.71
N GLU A 229 30.19 -10.43 -9.84
CA GLU A 229 30.21 -9.73 -11.14
C GLU A 229 29.11 -8.67 -11.20
N VAL A 230 27.91 -8.99 -10.72
CA VAL A 230 26.79 -8.04 -10.60
C VAL A 230 27.14 -6.94 -9.59
N ASN A 231 27.63 -7.33 -8.41
CA ASN A 231 27.92 -6.40 -7.31
C ASN A 231 29.06 -5.42 -7.59
N ASN A 232 29.85 -5.66 -8.63
CA ASN A 232 30.93 -4.74 -9.03
C ASN A 232 30.52 -3.74 -10.11
N VAL A 233 29.29 -3.78 -10.62
CA VAL A 233 28.80 -2.78 -11.59
C VAL A 233 28.42 -1.50 -10.85
N SER A 234 28.96 -0.37 -11.30
CA SER A 234 28.68 0.94 -10.70
C SER A 234 27.37 1.53 -11.24
N ASN A 235 26.57 2.10 -10.36
CA ASN A 235 25.36 2.87 -10.71
C ASN A 235 25.23 4.11 -9.81
N LEU A 236 26.04 5.13 -10.05
CA LEU A 236 26.02 6.38 -9.26
C LEU A 236 25.01 7.41 -9.77
N SER A 237 24.57 7.30 -11.02
CA SER A 237 23.60 8.23 -11.62
C SER A 237 22.14 7.88 -11.31
N GLY A 238 21.89 6.66 -10.83
CA GLY A 238 20.53 6.14 -10.68
C GLY A 238 19.79 5.94 -12.01
N GLU A 239 20.52 5.84 -13.12
CA GLU A 239 19.94 5.56 -14.43
C GLU A 239 19.32 4.16 -14.45
N GLY A 240 18.06 4.07 -14.89
CA GLY A 240 17.30 2.83 -14.90
C GLY A 240 16.71 2.42 -13.55
N ASN A 241 16.94 3.16 -12.46
CA ASN A 241 16.32 2.87 -11.17
C ASN A 241 14.80 3.00 -11.23
N TYR A 242 14.11 2.17 -10.47
CA TYR A 242 12.68 2.37 -10.19
C TYR A 242 12.43 3.72 -9.54
N THR A 243 11.53 4.52 -10.11
CA THR A 243 11.21 5.86 -9.59
C THR A 243 10.09 5.81 -8.56
N VAL A 244 10.40 6.14 -7.31
CA VAL A 244 9.41 6.29 -6.23
C VAL A 244 8.73 7.65 -6.29
N LEU A 245 9.51 8.72 -6.51
CA LEU A 245 9.02 10.10 -6.60
C LEU A 245 9.92 10.91 -7.53
N ASP A 246 9.31 11.80 -8.33
CA ASP A 246 10.02 12.80 -9.13
C ASP A 246 9.16 14.06 -9.20
N VAL A 247 9.52 15.09 -8.43
CA VAL A 247 8.70 16.30 -8.26
C VAL A 247 9.54 17.57 -8.22
N GLU A 248 8.94 18.64 -8.71
CA GLU A 248 9.45 20.01 -8.59
C GLU A 248 8.65 20.78 -7.55
N GLY A 249 9.33 21.67 -6.80
CA GLY A 249 8.74 22.52 -5.78
C GLY A 249 9.60 22.58 -4.53
N ARG A 250 9.01 23.04 -3.42
CA ARG A 250 9.67 23.12 -2.11
C ARG A 250 8.86 22.36 -1.06
N GLY A 251 9.52 21.45 -0.36
CA GLY A 251 8.82 20.61 0.59
C GLY A 251 9.70 19.57 1.27
N HIS A 252 9.09 18.48 1.68
CA HIS A 252 9.80 17.36 2.27
C HIS A 252 9.05 16.03 2.04
N TYR A 253 9.80 15.01 1.68
CA TYR A 253 9.34 13.64 1.55
C TYR A 253 9.20 12.99 2.92
N VAL A 254 8.09 12.28 3.14
CA VAL A 254 7.77 11.63 4.41
C VAL A 254 7.64 10.12 4.30
N GLY A 255 7.92 9.54 3.14
CA GLY A 255 7.99 8.09 3.00
C GLY A 255 7.19 7.51 1.85
N CYS A 256 7.21 6.19 1.78
CA CYS A 256 6.44 5.43 0.81
C CYS A 256 5.97 4.09 1.36
N ASN A 257 5.01 3.49 0.66
CA ASN A 257 4.89 2.04 0.64
C ASN A 257 5.39 1.50 -0.72
N LEU A 258 5.96 0.32 -0.70
CA LEU A 258 6.48 -0.39 -1.86
C LEU A 258 5.88 -1.80 -1.91
N THR A 259 5.40 -2.16 -3.07
CA THR A 259 4.91 -3.49 -3.40
C THR A 259 5.84 -4.10 -4.44
N VAL A 260 6.39 -5.27 -4.16
CA VAL A 260 7.25 -6.01 -5.08
C VAL A 260 6.68 -7.39 -5.32
N LYS A 261 6.55 -7.79 -6.58
CA LYS A 261 6.36 -9.19 -6.98
C LYS A 261 7.60 -9.63 -7.71
N HIS A 262 8.36 -10.51 -7.07
CA HIS A 262 9.60 -11.03 -7.61
C HIS A 262 9.34 -12.24 -8.51
N PHE A 263 9.95 -12.25 -9.70
CA PHE A 263 9.74 -13.28 -10.72
C PHE A 263 10.92 -14.23 -10.91
N GLN A 264 12.10 -13.87 -10.42
CA GLN A 264 13.35 -14.55 -10.78
C GLN A 264 13.85 -15.53 -9.73
N GLY A 265 13.17 -15.68 -8.61
CA GLY A 265 13.47 -16.71 -7.62
C GLY A 265 14.79 -16.56 -6.86
N SER A 266 15.30 -15.33 -6.72
CA SER A 266 16.49 -14.99 -5.92
C SER A 266 16.16 -13.90 -4.88
N TRP A 267 17.15 -13.49 -4.09
CA TRP A 267 17.00 -12.30 -3.26
C TRP A 267 16.92 -11.04 -4.14
N TRP A 268 15.92 -10.20 -3.92
CA TRP A 268 15.58 -9.06 -4.77
C TRP A 268 16.02 -7.71 -4.18
N GLY A 269 16.32 -7.64 -2.90
CA GLY A 269 16.40 -6.41 -2.13
C GLY A 269 17.78 -5.79 -1.93
N GLU A 270 18.79 -6.09 -2.80
CA GLU A 270 20.12 -5.49 -2.71
C GLU A 270 20.24 -4.08 -3.33
N GLY A 271 19.18 -3.61 -3.98
CA GLY A 271 19.23 -2.31 -4.67
C GLY A 271 19.20 -1.14 -3.69
N ASN A 272 20.07 -0.15 -3.91
CA ASN A 272 20.19 1.04 -3.08
C ASN A 272 19.03 2.03 -3.32
N ASP A 273 18.52 2.65 -2.26
CA ASP A 273 17.74 3.87 -2.35
C ASP A 273 18.64 5.07 -2.62
N MET A 274 18.18 5.98 -3.50
CA MET A 274 18.92 7.17 -3.90
C MET A 274 18.02 8.39 -3.92
N PHE A 275 18.47 9.46 -3.25
CA PHE A 275 17.77 10.74 -3.21
C PHE A 275 18.59 11.81 -3.93
N PHE A 276 18.06 12.32 -5.02
CA PHE A 276 18.63 13.41 -5.80
C PHE A 276 17.91 14.70 -5.41
N ILE A 277 18.56 15.56 -4.62
CA ILE A 277 17.98 16.76 -4.05
C ILE A 277 18.36 17.96 -4.91
N ASP A 278 17.38 18.80 -5.28
CA ASP A 278 17.57 20.09 -5.95
C ASP A 278 18.39 20.06 -7.23
N GLY A 279 18.28 18.93 -7.99
CA GLY A 279 18.93 18.75 -9.28
C GLY A 279 20.34 18.14 -9.19
N GLU A 280 20.67 17.46 -8.10
CA GLU A 280 21.91 16.69 -7.99
C GLU A 280 22.05 15.66 -9.13
N GLU A 281 23.26 15.52 -9.66
CA GLU A 281 23.60 14.48 -10.65
C GLU A 281 24.03 13.16 -9.96
N THR A 282 24.52 13.25 -8.73
CA THR A 282 24.89 12.11 -7.89
C THR A 282 24.16 12.28 -6.55
N PRO A 283 23.50 11.25 -6.03
CA PRO A 283 22.68 11.40 -4.85
C PRO A 283 23.51 11.72 -3.62
N SER A 284 23.10 12.75 -2.86
CA SER A 284 23.74 13.07 -1.58
C SER A 284 23.29 12.13 -0.46
N LEU A 285 22.14 11.48 -0.61
CA LEU A 285 21.66 10.41 0.25
C LEU A 285 21.57 9.13 -0.58
N ASN A 286 22.38 8.14 -0.22
CA ASN A 286 22.47 6.86 -0.89
C ASN A 286 22.47 5.74 0.15
N GLY A 287 21.60 4.75 -0.03
CA GLY A 287 21.45 3.63 0.89
C GLY A 287 22.39 2.48 0.63
N THR A 288 22.11 1.34 1.24
CA THR A 288 22.95 0.13 1.21
C THR A 288 22.17 -1.11 0.75
N GLY A 289 20.86 -1.01 0.59
CA GLY A 289 19.97 -2.07 0.14
C GLY A 289 18.51 -1.69 0.34
N THR A 290 17.62 -2.29 -0.41
CA THR A 290 16.17 -2.02 -0.30
C THR A 290 15.62 -2.46 1.07
N GLU A 291 16.08 -3.60 1.60
CA GLU A 291 15.71 -4.01 2.95
C GLU A 291 16.19 -3.04 4.02
N ASP A 292 17.39 -2.47 3.84
CA ASP A 292 17.96 -1.49 4.75
C ASP A 292 17.16 -0.18 4.71
N TYR A 293 16.73 0.24 3.51
CA TYR A 293 15.81 1.37 3.36
C TYR A 293 14.53 1.16 4.17
N PHE A 294 13.95 -0.04 4.16
CA PHE A 294 12.79 -0.38 4.96
C PHE A 294 13.13 -0.78 6.41
N ASN A 295 14.35 -0.51 6.89
CA ASN A 295 14.87 -0.79 8.23
C ASN A 295 14.82 -2.27 8.63
N HIS A 296 15.00 -3.16 7.66
CA HIS A 296 15.25 -4.57 7.87
C HIS A 296 16.75 -4.86 7.75
N ALA A 297 17.15 -6.10 7.91
CA ALA A 297 18.50 -6.54 7.73
C ALA A 297 18.52 -8.03 7.35
N TRP A 298 19.42 -8.41 6.42
CA TRP A 298 19.61 -9.80 5.99
C TRP A 298 18.34 -10.43 5.41
N GLY A 299 17.54 -9.65 4.69
CA GLY A 299 16.25 -10.01 4.14
C GLY A 299 15.08 -9.27 4.81
N MET A 300 13.86 -9.51 4.34
CA MET A 300 12.65 -8.88 4.85
C MET A 300 12.03 -9.71 5.97
N GLN A 301 11.50 -9.04 7.01
CA GLN A 301 10.80 -9.69 8.11
C GLN A 301 9.40 -9.11 8.25
N ARG A 302 8.39 -9.97 8.34
CA ARG A 302 7.02 -9.52 8.59
C ARG A 302 6.90 -8.87 9.96
N ASN A 303 6.61 -7.59 9.95
CA ASN A 303 6.41 -6.79 11.16
C ASN A 303 5.56 -5.55 10.85
N ALA A 304 5.18 -4.80 11.92
CA ALA A 304 4.51 -3.52 11.81
C ALA A 304 4.97 -2.63 12.98
N TYR A 305 5.87 -1.71 12.69
CA TYR A 305 6.39 -0.74 13.65
C TYR A 305 5.91 0.67 13.30
N PRO A 306 6.00 1.65 14.22
CA PRO A 306 5.48 3.00 14.00
C PRO A 306 5.97 3.67 12.71
N PHE A 307 7.23 3.42 12.30
CA PHE A 307 7.86 4.12 11.18
C PHE A 307 8.25 3.22 10.00
N PHE A 308 8.21 1.92 10.16
CA PHE A 308 8.52 0.96 9.11
C PHE A 308 7.88 -0.39 9.36
N GLY A 309 7.80 -1.21 8.32
CA GLY A 309 7.33 -2.58 8.43
C GLY A 309 7.11 -3.25 7.09
N THR A 310 6.95 -4.57 7.14
CA THR A 310 6.54 -5.40 6.01
C THR A 310 5.23 -6.10 6.36
N ILE A 311 4.16 -5.69 5.69
CA ILE A 311 2.78 -6.10 5.95
C ILE A 311 2.52 -7.49 5.38
N VAL A 312 2.98 -7.69 4.14
CA VAL A 312 2.90 -8.96 3.41
C VAL A 312 4.30 -9.39 3.08
N HIS A 313 4.61 -10.65 3.35
CA HIS A 313 5.90 -11.27 3.08
C HIS A 313 5.68 -12.75 2.77
N GLU A 314 5.72 -13.12 1.50
CA GLU A 314 5.60 -14.51 1.05
C GLU A 314 6.94 -15.24 1.09
N GLY A 315 8.05 -14.51 0.92
CA GLY A 315 9.42 -15.03 0.97
C GLY A 315 10.44 -14.05 0.40
N ASP A 316 11.71 -14.23 0.70
CA ASP A 316 12.79 -13.34 0.24
C ASP A 316 13.24 -13.64 -1.19
N THR A 317 12.99 -14.83 -1.70
CA THR A 317 13.53 -15.30 -2.98
C THR A 317 12.48 -15.42 -4.09
N ASP A 318 11.24 -15.33 -3.75
CA ASP A 318 10.11 -15.30 -4.68
C ASP A 318 8.88 -14.82 -3.92
N GLY A 319 7.80 -14.56 -4.64
CA GLY A 319 6.57 -14.17 -3.99
C GLY A 319 6.35 -12.66 -3.98
N PHE A 320 5.57 -12.24 -3.03
CA PHE A 320 4.97 -10.92 -2.98
C PHE A 320 5.29 -10.24 -1.65
N GLN A 321 5.68 -8.97 -1.73
CA GLN A 321 6.06 -8.15 -0.59
C GLN A 321 5.26 -6.84 -0.59
N VAL A 322 4.85 -6.39 0.58
CA VAL A 322 4.35 -5.02 0.80
C VAL A 322 5.06 -4.45 2.02
N SER A 323 5.86 -3.43 1.81
CA SER A 323 6.65 -2.77 2.86
C SER A 323 6.35 -1.28 2.91
N TYR A 324 6.58 -0.64 4.06
CA TYR A 324 6.45 0.79 4.23
C TYR A 324 7.59 1.37 5.06
N ARG A 325 7.95 2.63 4.76
CA ARG A 325 8.87 3.46 5.53
C ARG A 325 8.31 4.87 5.66
N TRP A 326 8.31 5.40 6.89
CA TRP A 326 7.88 6.76 7.20
C TRP A 326 9.04 7.59 7.72
N HIS A 327 9.43 8.61 6.96
CA HIS A 327 10.43 9.61 7.32
C HIS A 327 9.81 10.74 8.16
N ILE A 328 9.21 10.41 9.30
CA ILE A 328 8.55 11.40 10.17
C ILE A 328 9.57 12.09 11.07
N CYS A 329 10.55 11.34 11.58
CA CYS A 329 11.63 11.88 12.38
C CYS A 329 12.80 12.40 11.52
N ASP A 330 12.90 11.96 10.30
CA ASP A 330 14.00 12.17 9.34
C ASP A 330 13.50 12.60 7.94
N PRO A 331 12.57 13.58 7.82
CA PRO A 331 12.02 13.97 6.51
C PRO A 331 13.10 14.51 5.58
N VAL A 332 13.07 14.07 4.31
CA VAL A 332 14.03 14.52 3.30
C VAL A 332 13.54 15.81 2.66
N ARG A 333 14.24 16.91 2.91
CA ARG A 333 13.86 18.28 2.50
C ARG A 333 14.40 18.63 1.14
N PHE A 334 13.66 19.43 0.39
CA PHE A 334 14.06 19.98 -0.91
C PHE A 334 13.52 21.40 -1.09
N GLU A 335 14.27 22.24 -1.82
CA GLU A 335 13.92 23.63 -2.09
C GLU A 335 13.49 23.85 -3.56
N LYS A 336 13.84 22.92 -4.47
CA LYS A 336 13.53 23.04 -5.90
C LYS A 336 12.96 21.78 -6.51
N SER A 337 13.52 20.63 -6.17
CA SER A 337 13.11 19.35 -6.71
C SER A 337 13.59 18.19 -5.85
N LEU A 338 12.89 17.08 -5.93
CA LEU A 338 13.30 15.83 -5.33
C LEU A 338 12.99 14.67 -6.26
N LYS A 339 14.02 13.87 -6.56
CA LYS A 339 13.86 12.57 -7.19
C LYS A 339 14.30 11.48 -6.22
N VAL A 340 13.39 10.55 -5.92
CA VAL A 340 13.63 9.37 -5.05
C VAL A 340 13.55 8.14 -5.92
N THR A 341 14.60 7.34 -5.91
CA THR A 341 14.67 6.11 -6.71
C THR A 341 15.20 4.95 -5.87
N ILE A 342 14.92 3.72 -6.29
CA ILE A 342 15.50 2.51 -5.71
C ILE A 342 15.93 1.61 -6.87
N GLU A 343 17.12 1.04 -6.77
CA GLU A 343 17.59 0.02 -7.72
C GLU A 343 16.75 -1.25 -7.57
N HIS A 344 16.32 -1.85 -8.67
CA HIS A 344 15.64 -3.15 -8.67
C HIS A 344 16.67 -4.31 -8.80
N GLY A 345 17.21 -4.70 -7.65
CA GLY A 345 18.47 -5.43 -7.53
C GLY A 345 19.68 -4.52 -7.77
N HIS A 346 20.88 -4.98 -7.45
CA HIS A 346 22.08 -4.16 -7.64
C HIS A 346 22.26 -3.76 -9.10
N ALA A 347 22.53 -2.47 -9.34
CA ALA A 347 22.66 -1.87 -10.68
C ALA A 347 21.49 -2.22 -11.64
N ASN A 348 20.29 -2.41 -11.11
CA ASN A 348 19.06 -2.69 -11.88
C ASN A 348 19.08 -4.00 -12.66
N HIS A 349 19.72 -5.04 -12.13
CA HIS A 349 19.85 -6.31 -12.87
C HIS A 349 18.57 -7.16 -12.87
N LEU A 350 17.62 -6.94 -11.95
CA LEU A 350 16.38 -7.70 -11.84
C LEU A 350 15.23 -7.07 -12.63
N ALA A 351 14.30 -7.86 -13.09
CA ALA A 351 13.14 -7.44 -13.87
C ALA A 351 11.83 -7.90 -13.18
N ASP A 352 11.46 -7.23 -12.11
CA ASP A 352 10.33 -7.55 -11.26
C ASP A 352 9.17 -6.56 -11.43
N ASP A 353 7.99 -6.87 -10.88
CA ASP A 353 6.85 -5.96 -10.79
C ASP A 353 6.99 -5.11 -9.53
N TRP A 354 7.24 -3.83 -9.70
CA TRP A 354 7.36 -2.85 -8.63
C TRP A 354 6.26 -1.81 -8.72
N SER A 355 5.61 -1.52 -7.61
CA SER A 355 4.69 -0.39 -7.49
C SER A 355 4.79 0.25 -6.12
N SER A 356 4.67 1.58 -6.09
CA SER A 356 4.79 2.33 -4.83
C SER A 356 3.81 3.49 -4.76
N THR A 357 3.46 3.88 -3.54
CA THR A 357 2.85 5.18 -3.24
C THR A 357 3.85 6.00 -2.46
N ALA A 358 4.23 7.15 -3.00
CA ALA A 358 5.04 8.16 -2.34
C ALA A 358 4.16 9.17 -1.61
N TYR A 359 4.61 9.65 -0.45
CA TYR A 359 3.95 10.66 0.36
C TYR A 359 4.91 11.80 0.68
N TRP A 360 4.45 13.03 0.49
CA TRP A 360 5.27 14.21 0.79
C TRP A 360 4.39 15.41 1.16
N TYR A 361 5.03 16.44 1.68
CA TYR A 361 4.43 17.75 1.90
C TYR A 361 5.13 18.77 1.03
N GLN A 362 4.36 19.64 0.38
CA GLN A 362 4.88 20.64 -0.53
C GLN A 362 4.06 21.93 -0.44
N VAL A 363 4.75 23.07 -0.52
CA VAL A 363 4.10 24.38 -0.64
C VAL A 363 3.43 24.50 -2.01
N LEU A 364 2.21 25.04 -2.05
CA LEU A 364 1.50 25.28 -3.30
C LEU A 364 2.10 26.48 -4.08
N PRO A 365 1.97 26.55 -5.40
CA PRO A 365 1.18 25.62 -6.26
C PRO A 365 1.91 24.32 -6.54
N THR A 366 1.15 23.24 -6.76
CA THR A 366 1.68 22.00 -7.33
C THR A 366 1.99 22.23 -8.80
N VAL A 367 3.23 21.99 -9.21
CA VAL A 367 3.68 22.21 -10.61
C VAL A 367 3.85 20.90 -11.38
N THR A 368 4.13 19.79 -10.70
CA THR A 368 4.27 18.49 -11.32
C THR A 368 2.90 17.79 -11.41
N PRO A 369 2.36 17.55 -12.61
CA PRO A 369 1.09 16.86 -12.76
C PRO A 369 1.18 15.40 -12.33
N LEU A 370 0.28 14.98 -11.45
CA LEU A 370 0.14 13.57 -11.10
C LEU A 370 -0.47 12.79 -12.27
N ARG A 371 0.06 11.60 -12.51
CA ARG A 371 -0.43 10.68 -13.53
C ARG A 371 -0.81 9.36 -12.88
N ILE A 372 -1.81 8.71 -13.44
CA ILE A 372 -2.21 7.36 -13.05
C ILE A 372 -2.23 6.46 -14.28
N ALA A 373 -1.73 5.26 -14.13
CA ALA A 373 -1.76 4.25 -15.18
C ALA A 373 -3.21 3.81 -15.49
N SER A 374 -3.42 3.19 -16.65
CA SER A 374 -4.71 2.60 -17.01
C SER A 374 -5.15 1.54 -15.99
N VAL A 375 -6.42 1.19 -15.97
CA VAL A 375 -6.94 0.14 -15.06
C VAL A 375 -6.17 -1.16 -15.27
N GLU A 376 -5.97 -1.55 -16.54
CA GLU A 376 -5.27 -2.78 -16.91
C GLU A 376 -3.82 -2.80 -16.39
N ASP A 377 -3.14 -1.66 -16.49
CA ASP A 377 -1.75 -1.52 -16.04
C ASP A 377 -1.61 -1.43 -14.52
N ARG A 378 -2.72 -1.29 -13.78
CA ARG A 378 -2.74 -1.31 -12.31
C ARG A 378 -3.06 -2.69 -11.74
N LEU A 379 -3.63 -3.61 -12.54
CA LEU A 379 -4.04 -4.91 -12.03
C LEU A 379 -2.86 -5.75 -11.55
N PRO A 380 -3.02 -6.48 -10.45
CA PRO A 380 -2.00 -7.40 -9.96
C PRO A 380 -1.62 -8.44 -11.01
N VAL A 381 -0.33 -8.77 -11.09
CA VAL A 381 0.12 -9.93 -11.85
C VAL A 381 -0.21 -11.18 -11.04
N VAL A 382 -1.20 -11.92 -11.48
CA VAL A 382 -1.52 -13.23 -10.89
C VAL A 382 -0.65 -14.32 -11.50
N PRO A 383 -0.24 -15.35 -10.74
CA PRO A 383 0.72 -16.36 -11.19
C PRO A 383 0.33 -17.15 -12.45
N VAL A 384 -0.91 -17.01 -12.91
CA VAL A 384 -1.46 -17.76 -14.06
C VAL A 384 -1.35 -16.98 -15.39
N LEU A 385 -0.94 -15.73 -15.36
CA LEU A 385 -0.73 -14.99 -16.61
C LEU A 385 0.60 -15.45 -17.27
N PRO A 386 0.58 -15.72 -18.58
CA PRO A 386 1.82 -15.98 -19.29
C PRO A 386 2.78 -14.81 -19.06
N ALA A 387 4.05 -15.14 -18.83
CA ALA A 387 5.07 -14.13 -18.65
C ALA A 387 4.98 -13.12 -19.81
N ARG A 388 4.78 -11.82 -19.48
CA ARG A 388 4.92 -10.77 -20.49
C ARG A 388 6.29 -10.90 -21.12
N GLU A 389 6.38 -10.72 -22.45
CA GLU A 389 7.67 -10.55 -23.08
C GLU A 389 8.35 -9.35 -22.38
N ARG A 390 9.49 -9.59 -21.79
CA ARG A 390 10.25 -8.56 -21.09
C ARG A 390 10.88 -7.63 -22.10
N PRO A 391 10.90 -6.31 -21.85
CA PRO A 391 11.58 -5.38 -22.74
C PRO A 391 13.04 -5.79 -22.92
N GLN A 392 13.55 -5.67 -24.13
CA GLN A 392 14.99 -5.76 -24.35
C GLN A 392 15.63 -4.45 -23.90
N VAL A 393 16.52 -4.52 -22.93
CA VAL A 393 17.27 -3.37 -22.43
C VAL A 393 18.61 -3.29 -23.13
N ASP A 394 18.98 -2.08 -23.57
CA ASP A 394 20.33 -1.81 -24.08
C ASP A 394 21.33 -1.77 -22.91
N LEU A 395 21.96 -2.90 -22.64
CA LEU A 395 22.97 -3.02 -21.59
C LEU A 395 24.27 -2.33 -21.99
N SER A 396 24.94 -1.67 -21.04
CA SER A 396 26.30 -1.20 -21.19
C SER A 396 27.27 -2.37 -21.43
N GLU A 397 28.51 -2.08 -21.89
CA GLU A 397 29.54 -3.12 -22.05
C GLU A 397 29.85 -3.81 -20.72
N GLU A 398 29.91 -3.04 -19.62
CA GLU A 398 30.17 -3.55 -18.27
C GLU A 398 29.02 -4.46 -17.79
N GLN A 399 27.77 -4.06 -18.00
CA GLN A 399 26.59 -4.86 -17.66
C GLN A 399 26.54 -6.16 -18.48
N ARG A 400 26.86 -6.09 -19.79
CA ARG A 400 26.96 -7.30 -20.63
C ARG A 400 28.03 -8.26 -20.14
N ALA A 401 29.24 -7.75 -19.83
CA ALA A 401 30.32 -8.57 -19.31
C ALA A 401 29.96 -9.21 -17.97
N ALA A 402 29.29 -8.47 -17.07
CA ALA A 402 28.81 -8.99 -15.80
C ALA A 402 27.76 -10.08 -15.99
N ARG A 403 26.82 -9.89 -16.90
CA ARG A 403 25.81 -10.91 -17.25
C ARG A 403 26.44 -12.17 -17.80
N ASP A 404 27.36 -12.06 -18.76
CA ASP A 404 28.00 -13.21 -19.39
C ASP A 404 28.86 -14.02 -18.39
N ALA A 405 29.54 -13.32 -17.47
CA ALA A 405 30.25 -13.94 -16.37
C ALA A 405 29.30 -14.66 -15.38
N TYR A 406 28.16 -14.05 -15.10
CA TYR A 406 27.10 -14.62 -14.27
C TYR A 406 26.53 -15.90 -14.91
N GLU A 407 26.11 -15.85 -16.17
CA GLU A 407 25.55 -17.00 -16.88
C GLU A 407 26.48 -18.21 -16.86
N THR A 408 27.79 -17.97 -17.03
CA THR A 408 28.80 -19.04 -16.97
C THR A 408 28.85 -19.71 -15.59
N ARG A 409 28.76 -18.94 -14.52
CA ARG A 409 28.72 -19.48 -13.14
C ARG A 409 27.39 -20.10 -12.77
N TRP A 410 26.31 -19.57 -13.32
CA TRP A 410 24.97 -20.02 -13.00
C TRP A 410 24.76 -21.50 -13.36
N GLU A 411 25.25 -21.94 -14.51
CA GLU A 411 25.13 -23.33 -14.94
C GLU A 411 25.84 -24.30 -13.96
N GLU A 412 26.91 -23.84 -13.29
CA GLU A 412 27.59 -24.62 -12.26
C GLU A 412 26.83 -24.63 -10.92
N TYR A 413 26.12 -23.57 -10.63
CA TYR A 413 25.44 -23.35 -9.34
C TYR A 413 24.00 -23.85 -9.30
N LYS A 414 23.32 -23.83 -10.44
CA LYS A 414 21.92 -24.21 -10.62
C LYS A 414 21.53 -25.54 -9.96
N PRO A 415 22.27 -26.64 -10.11
CA PRO A 415 21.92 -27.93 -9.49
C PRO A 415 21.95 -27.89 -7.95
N ARG A 416 22.86 -27.12 -7.36
CA ARG A 416 22.97 -26.98 -5.90
C ARG A 416 21.78 -26.20 -5.35
N ARG A 417 21.36 -25.19 -6.05
CA ARG A 417 20.23 -24.37 -5.69
C ARG A 417 18.90 -25.13 -5.79
N GLU A 418 18.69 -25.87 -6.85
CA GLU A 418 17.50 -26.71 -6.98
C GLU A 418 17.38 -27.73 -5.84
N ALA A 419 18.49 -28.31 -5.40
CA ALA A 419 18.52 -29.20 -4.25
C ALA A 419 18.15 -28.46 -2.93
N GLN A 420 18.62 -27.24 -2.75
CA GLN A 420 18.26 -26.42 -1.58
C GLN A 420 16.77 -26.01 -1.60
N PHE A 421 16.21 -25.69 -2.76
CA PHE A 421 14.80 -25.39 -2.91
C PHE A 421 13.91 -26.58 -2.51
N ARG A 422 14.24 -27.77 -2.98
CA ARG A 422 13.49 -28.99 -2.61
C ARG A 422 13.49 -29.23 -1.11
N ILE A 423 14.62 -28.97 -0.44
CA ILE A 423 14.69 -29.07 1.03
C ILE A 423 13.79 -28.05 1.70
N LYS A 424 13.74 -26.81 1.21
CA LYS A 424 12.89 -25.75 1.74
C LYS A 424 11.40 -26.05 1.52
N GLU A 425 11.03 -26.51 0.32
CA GLU A 425 9.66 -26.93 0.00
C GLU A 425 9.19 -28.09 0.88
N ASP A 426 10.03 -29.10 1.09
CA ASP A 426 9.71 -30.24 1.95
C ASP A 426 9.54 -29.79 3.41
N LYS A 427 10.36 -28.85 3.86
CA LYS A 427 10.23 -28.25 5.20
C LYS A 427 8.92 -27.47 5.35
N ALA A 428 8.63 -26.58 4.40
CA ALA A 428 7.41 -25.78 4.40
C ALA A 428 6.15 -26.66 4.34
N ARG A 429 6.18 -27.73 3.53
CA ARG A 429 5.09 -28.71 3.47
C ARG A 429 4.87 -29.42 4.81
N ARG A 430 5.94 -29.84 5.50
CA ARG A 430 5.86 -30.48 6.82
C ARG A 430 5.31 -29.52 7.87
N GLU A 431 5.77 -28.26 7.87
CA GLU A 431 5.27 -27.22 8.77
C GLU A 431 3.79 -26.92 8.51
N SER A 432 3.36 -26.85 7.26
CA SER A 432 1.95 -26.66 6.89
C SER A 432 1.06 -27.80 7.40
N VAL A 433 1.51 -29.05 7.25
CA VAL A 433 0.77 -30.22 7.79
C VAL A 433 0.67 -30.18 9.31
N LEU A 434 1.76 -29.83 10.01
CA LEU A 434 1.77 -29.69 11.46
C LEU A 434 0.87 -28.56 11.93
N ASN A 435 0.90 -27.40 11.27
CA ASN A 435 0.06 -26.27 11.59
C ASN A 435 -1.44 -26.59 11.37
N THR A 436 -1.76 -27.29 10.30
CA THR A 436 -3.14 -27.73 10.01
C THR A 436 -3.63 -28.71 11.07
N ALA A 437 -2.80 -29.67 11.48
CA ALA A 437 -3.14 -30.63 12.53
C ALA A 437 -3.33 -29.92 13.89
N PHE A 438 -2.46 -28.98 14.22
CA PHE A 438 -2.56 -28.20 15.45
C PHE A 438 -3.82 -27.32 15.46
N ALA A 439 -4.14 -26.64 14.35
CA ALA A 439 -5.36 -25.85 14.22
C ALA A 439 -6.63 -26.73 14.34
N ALA A 440 -6.60 -27.95 13.84
CA ALA A 440 -7.70 -28.91 14.01
C ALA A 440 -7.87 -29.35 15.47
N GLN A 441 -6.77 -29.58 16.18
CA GLN A 441 -6.81 -29.88 17.61
C GLN A 441 -7.36 -28.73 18.45
N LEU A 442 -6.93 -27.48 18.17
CA LEU A 442 -7.45 -26.30 18.84
C LEU A 442 -8.95 -26.10 18.59
N ARG A 443 -9.43 -26.30 17.37
CA ARG A 443 -10.87 -26.22 17.06
C ARG A 443 -11.65 -27.26 17.82
N LYS A 444 -11.16 -28.50 17.86
CA LYS A 444 -11.79 -29.59 18.59
C LYS A 444 -11.89 -29.26 20.10
N ALA A 445 -10.79 -28.84 20.72
CA ALA A 445 -10.77 -28.44 22.13
C ALA A 445 -11.73 -27.28 22.42
N TYR A 446 -11.78 -26.27 21.54
CA TYR A 446 -12.72 -25.16 21.69
C TYR A 446 -14.19 -25.62 21.59
N THR A 447 -14.51 -26.51 20.64
CA THR A 447 -15.87 -27.05 20.49
C THR A 447 -16.27 -27.83 21.73
N GLU A 448 -15.39 -28.70 22.25
CA GLU A 448 -15.63 -29.46 23.50
C GLU A 448 -15.84 -28.53 24.70
N GLN A 449 -15.08 -27.44 24.80
CA GLN A 449 -15.25 -26.44 25.86
C GLN A 449 -16.60 -25.72 25.77
N VAL A 450 -17.02 -25.34 24.56
CA VAL A 450 -18.32 -24.70 24.33
C VAL A 450 -19.47 -25.65 24.67
N GLU A 451 -19.39 -26.91 24.27
CA GLU A 451 -20.37 -27.95 24.63
C GLU A 451 -20.47 -28.15 26.14
N MET A 452 -19.33 -28.23 26.82
CA MET A 452 -19.29 -28.33 28.31
C MET A 452 -19.94 -27.12 28.98
N MET A 453 -19.68 -25.90 28.48
CA MET A 453 -20.33 -24.68 28.99
C MET A 453 -21.85 -24.69 28.78
N GLN A 454 -22.31 -25.17 27.62
CA GLN A 454 -23.74 -25.30 27.32
C GLN A 454 -24.43 -26.37 28.16
N GLU A 455 -23.72 -27.42 28.56
CA GLU A 455 -24.21 -28.48 29.43
C GLU A 455 -24.13 -28.12 30.95
N GLY A 456 -23.64 -26.92 31.29
CA GLY A 456 -23.52 -26.44 32.68
C GLY A 456 -22.45 -27.15 33.52
N ARG A 457 -21.47 -27.77 32.88
CA ARG A 457 -20.31 -28.37 33.57
C ARG A 457 -19.20 -27.34 33.76
N PRO A 458 -18.53 -27.28 34.91
CA PRO A 458 -17.39 -26.40 35.10
C PRO A 458 -16.24 -26.81 34.19
N ALA A 459 -15.48 -25.82 33.67
CA ALA A 459 -14.39 -26.00 32.70
C ALA A 459 -13.10 -26.66 33.28
N ASP A 460 -13.12 -27.08 34.54
CA ASP A 460 -11.98 -27.63 35.29
C ASP A 460 -12.30 -28.99 35.93
N GLU A 461 -12.56 -30.00 35.12
CA GLU A 461 -12.37 -31.42 35.51
C GLU A 461 -11.64 -32.20 34.43
#